data_12458f51abe0dcb6c5309d897ffaf67c
#
_entry.id   12458f51abe0dcb6c5309d897ffaf67c
#
_cell.length_a   1.000
_cell.length_b   1.000
_cell.length_c   1.000
_cell.angle_alpha   90.00
_cell.angle_beta   90.00
_cell.angle_gamma   90.00
#
_symmetry.space_group_name_H-M   'P 1'
#
loop_
_entity.id
_entity.type
_entity.pdbx_description
1 polymer ?
#
loop_
_entity_poly.entity_id
_entity_poly.type
_entity_poly.pdbx_seq_one_letter_code
_entity_poly.pdbx_strand_id
1 'polypeptide(L)'
;MIRAYRQFYLEDAMGVLGAAVEAAVMLFDIPLSRFWALFLASRWSGRFASGDPATLTGQSGWELAERVLSEAGVNFPRRVPDGLRSRTPEYWAGWALAQYQWYRGFSFAEIEDFAPMTEIVKLYSPYHEMSILAFHEELDRRYRLRHPETRLKELRKAAGLTRDELAAAAQVSSRLIEQYEQRRRDINASRADVFLRLSQALNCDPAALIECVGREENGH
;
A
#
# COMPACT_ATOMS: atom_id res chain seq x y z
N MET A 1 -0.97 13.12 5.97
CA MET A 1 -1.03 11.81 5.25
C MET A 1 -2.35 11.72 4.52
N ILE A 2 -2.33 11.40 3.22
CA ILE A 2 -3.55 11.28 2.39
C ILE A 2 -3.97 9.81 2.44
N ARG A 3 -5.18 9.54 2.93
CA ARG A 3 -5.76 8.20 2.94
C ARG A 3 -6.26 7.84 1.54
N ALA A 4 -6.19 6.55 1.17
CA ALA A 4 -6.59 6.09 -0.17
C ALA A 4 -8.08 6.43 -0.48
N TYR A 5 -8.94 6.30 0.53
CA TYR A 5 -10.38 6.61 0.42
C TYR A 5 -10.98 6.97 1.79
N ARG A 6 -12.28 7.26 1.84
CA ARG A 6 -12.97 7.66 3.07
C ARG A 6 -12.93 6.54 4.12
N GLN A 7 -12.63 6.87 5.35
CA GLN A 7 -12.55 5.93 6.49
C GLN A 7 -13.82 5.10 6.70
N PHE A 8 -14.98 5.64 6.32
CA PHE A 8 -16.27 4.96 6.41
C PHE A 8 -16.29 3.60 5.70
N TYR A 9 -15.52 3.43 4.62
CA TYR A 9 -15.45 2.17 3.86
C TYR A 9 -14.37 1.19 4.36
N LEU A 10 -13.57 1.58 5.35
CA LEU A 10 -12.38 0.81 5.73
C LEU A 10 -12.70 -0.60 6.23
N GLU A 11 -13.66 -0.72 7.15
CA GLU A 11 -14.02 -2.03 7.74
C GLU A 11 -14.57 -2.99 6.68
N ASP A 12 -15.43 -2.49 5.79
CA ASP A 12 -15.95 -3.29 4.69
C ASP A 12 -14.82 -3.72 3.73
N ALA A 13 -13.96 -2.79 3.34
CA ALA A 13 -12.81 -3.08 2.48
C ALA A 13 -11.91 -4.16 3.07
N MET A 14 -11.58 -4.05 4.36
CA MET A 14 -10.78 -5.05 5.07
C MET A 14 -11.47 -6.42 5.05
N GLY A 15 -12.78 -6.46 5.34
CA GLY A 15 -13.59 -7.67 5.29
C GLY A 15 -13.66 -8.28 3.90
N VAL A 16 -13.90 -7.46 2.88
CA VAL A 16 -14.01 -7.91 1.49
C VAL A 16 -12.69 -8.49 0.98
N LEU A 17 -11.56 -7.81 1.20
CA LEU A 17 -10.27 -8.32 0.72
C LEU A 17 -9.85 -9.58 1.48
N GLY A 18 -10.04 -9.60 2.81
CA GLY A 18 -9.78 -10.79 3.63
C GLY A 18 -10.56 -12.00 3.14
N ALA A 19 -11.88 -11.84 2.97
CA ALA A 19 -12.74 -12.92 2.49
C ALA A 19 -12.44 -13.32 1.03
N ALA A 20 -11.99 -12.39 0.18
CA ALA A 20 -11.62 -12.71 -1.19
C ALA A 20 -10.37 -13.61 -1.27
N VAL A 21 -9.35 -13.27 -0.48
CA VAL A 21 -8.11 -14.07 -0.41
C VAL A 21 -8.41 -15.47 0.17
N GLU A 22 -9.17 -15.53 1.26
CA GLU A 22 -9.57 -16.79 1.87
C GLU A 22 -10.42 -17.65 0.93
N ALA A 23 -11.42 -17.07 0.27
CA ALA A 23 -12.28 -17.80 -0.65
C ALA A 23 -11.50 -18.37 -1.84
N ALA A 24 -10.56 -17.63 -2.38
CA ALA A 24 -9.73 -18.10 -3.48
C ALA A 24 -8.96 -19.38 -3.11
N VAL A 25 -8.39 -19.42 -1.92
CA VAL A 25 -7.59 -20.57 -1.46
C VAL A 25 -8.49 -21.70 -0.96
N MET A 26 -9.44 -21.42 -0.07
CA MET A 26 -10.20 -22.44 0.64
C MET A 26 -11.42 -22.93 -0.10
N LEU A 27 -12.09 -22.09 -0.89
CA LEU A 27 -13.31 -22.46 -1.60
C LEU A 27 -13.06 -22.84 -3.07
N PHE A 28 -12.17 -22.07 -3.71
CA PHE A 28 -11.92 -22.22 -5.15
C PHE A 28 -10.67 -23.04 -5.47
N ASP A 29 -9.93 -23.47 -4.43
CA ASP A 29 -8.73 -24.30 -4.55
C ASP A 29 -7.66 -23.68 -5.48
N ILE A 30 -7.54 -22.35 -5.42
CA ILE A 30 -6.56 -21.59 -6.19
C ILE A 30 -5.37 -21.26 -5.29
N PRO A 31 -4.14 -21.60 -5.66
CA PRO A 31 -2.95 -21.21 -4.88
C PRO A 31 -2.90 -19.70 -4.65
N LEU A 32 -2.55 -19.28 -3.43
CA LEU A 32 -2.49 -17.87 -3.03
C LEU A 32 -1.69 -17.01 -4.01
N SER A 33 -0.49 -17.45 -4.39
CA SER A 33 0.36 -16.73 -5.33
C SER A 33 -0.29 -16.52 -6.69
N ARG A 34 -1.04 -17.53 -7.19
CA ARG A 34 -1.76 -17.45 -8.45
C ARG A 34 -2.94 -16.48 -8.36
N PHE A 35 -3.77 -16.62 -7.31
CA PHE A 35 -4.90 -15.70 -7.11
C PHE A 35 -4.41 -14.25 -7.00
N TRP A 36 -3.38 -14.02 -6.20
CA TRP A 36 -2.88 -12.68 -5.98
C TRP A 36 -2.30 -12.03 -7.24
N ALA A 37 -1.56 -12.79 -8.04
CA ALA A 37 -1.10 -12.32 -9.35
C ALA A 37 -2.26 -11.93 -10.29
N LEU A 38 -3.33 -12.73 -10.31
CA LEU A 38 -4.53 -12.43 -11.07
C LEU A 38 -5.27 -11.20 -10.54
N PHE A 39 -5.37 -11.05 -9.23
CA PHE A 39 -5.96 -9.85 -8.61
C PHE A 39 -5.18 -8.59 -9.01
N LEU A 40 -3.85 -8.61 -8.90
CA LEU A 40 -3.00 -7.47 -9.29
C LEU A 40 -3.17 -7.10 -10.77
N ALA A 41 -3.31 -8.08 -11.65
CA ALA A 41 -3.49 -7.86 -13.09
C ALA A 41 -4.93 -7.44 -13.47
N SER A 42 -5.91 -7.65 -12.59
CA SER A 42 -7.32 -7.36 -12.84
C SER A 42 -7.64 -5.87 -12.65
N ARG A 43 -8.74 -5.42 -13.27
CA ARG A 43 -9.30 -4.09 -13.01
C ARG A 43 -9.74 -3.89 -11.55
N TRP A 44 -10.00 -4.99 -10.81
CA TRP A 44 -10.50 -4.94 -9.44
C TRP A 44 -9.48 -4.42 -8.46
N SER A 45 -8.20 -4.70 -8.68
CA SER A 45 -7.10 -4.18 -7.87
C SER A 45 -7.08 -2.64 -7.87
N GLY A 46 -7.12 -2.02 -9.05
CA GLY A 46 -7.14 -0.56 -9.17
C GLY A 46 -8.43 0.08 -8.63
N ARG A 47 -9.59 -0.53 -8.90
CA ARG A 47 -10.90 -0.06 -8.36
C ARG A 47 -10.93 -0.13 -6.84
N PHE A 48 -10.42 -1.22 -6.27
CA PHE A 48 -10.31 -1.37 -4.81
C PHE A 48 -9.41 -0.30 -4.23
N ALA A 49 -8.19 -0.15 -4.76
CA ALA A 49 -7.21 0.81 -4.26
C ALA A 49 -7.68 2.27 -4.37
N SER A 50 -8.47 2.61 -5.39
CA SER A 50 -9.06 3.94 -5.57
C SER A 50 -10.31 4.20 -4.72
N GLY A 51 -10.79 3.20 -3.98
CA GLY A 51 -11.94 3.37 -3.10
C GLY A 51 -13.30 3.33 -3.81
N ASP A 52 -13.42 2.59 -4.92
CA ASP A 52 -14.69 2.41 -5.63
C ASP A 52 -15.74 1.74 -4.72
N PRO A 53 -16.85 2.43 -4.36
CA PRO A 53 -17.82 1.92 -3.40
C PRO A 53 -18.44 0.57 -3.82
N ALA A 54 -18.67 0.36 -5.12
CA ALA A 54 -19.21 -0.90 -5.61
C ALA A 54 -18.26 -2.08 -5.41
N THR A 55 -16.96 -1.81 -5.37
CA THR A 55 -15.93 -2.83 -5.11
C THR A 55 -15.72 -3.04 -3.61
N LEU A 56 -15.79 -1.98 -2.79
CA LEU A 56 -15.50 -2.06 -1.36
C LEU A 56 -16.68 -2.57 -0.53
N THR A 57 -17.93 -2.20 -0.90
CA THR A 57 -19.14 -2.47 -0.09
C THR A 57 -20.27 -3.10 -0.88
N GLY A 58 -20.23 -3.05 -2.21
CA GLY A 58 -21.30 -3.52 -3.09
C GLY A 58 -21.23 -5.01 -3.44
N GLN A 59 -20.32 -5.77 -2.82
CA GLN A 59 -20.10 -7.20 -3.06
C GLN A 59 -19.47 -7.88 -1.86
N SER A 60 -19.65 -9.18 -1.75
CA SER A 60 -18.90 -10.00 -0.78
C SER A 60 -17.47 -10.28 -1.26
N GLY A 61 -16.60 -10.71 -0.35
CA GLY A 61 -15.24 -11.07 -0.74
C GLY A 61 -15.19 -12.27 -1.71
N TRP A 62 -16.02 -13.29 -1.50
CA TRP A 62 -16.07 -14.42 -2.42
C TRP A 62 -16.53 -14.01 -3.84
N GLU A 63 -17.49 -13.07 -3.97
CA GLU A 63 -17.88 -12.51 -5.27
C GLU A 63 -16.73 -11.74 -5.93
N LEU A 64 -15.94 -11.00 -5.13
CA LEU A 64 -14.72 -10.36 -5.63
C LEU A 64 -13.74 -11.41 -6.19
N ALA A 65 -13.51 -12.50 -5.46
CA ALA A 65 -12.64 -13.58 -5.92
C ALA A 65 -13.17 -14.24 -7.21
N GLU A 66 -14.48 -14.54 -7.29
CA GLU A 66 -15.11 -15.05 -8.51
C GLU A 66 -14.92 -14.12 -9.71
N ARG A 67 -15.10 -12.81 -9.51
CA ARG A 67 -14.95 -11.81 -10.57
C ARG A 67 -13.51 -11.73 -11.08
N VAL A 68 -12.52 -11.80 -10.19
CA VAL A 68 -11.11 -11.85 -10.55
C VAL A 68 -10.80 -13.10 -11.38
N LEU A 69 -11.22 -14.26 -10.91
CA LEU A 69 -10.99 -15.53 -11.60
C LEU A 69 -11.72 -15.61 -12.95
N SER A 70 -12.95 -15.11 -13.00
CA SER A 70 -13.75 -15.07 -14.23
C SER A 70 -13.16 -14.13 -15.28
N GLU A 71 -12.65 -12.95 -14.85
CA GLU A 71 -11.98 -12.00 -15.75
C GLU A 71 -10.71 -12.61 -16.37
N ALA A 72 -10.02 -13.46 -15.61
CA ALA A 72 -8.83 -14.17 -16.05
C ALA A 72 -9.14 -15.46 -16.84
N GLY A 73 -10.41 -15.81 -17.01
CA GLY A 73 -10.81 -17.06 -17.70
C GLY A 73 -10.41 -18.34 -16.96
N VAL A 74 -10.22 -18.27 -15.64
CA VAL A 74 -9.83 -19.42 -14.83
C VAL A 74 -11.08 -20.22 -14.44
N ASN A 75 -11.05 -21.53 -14.69
CA ASN A 75 -12.08 -22.43 -14.18
C ASN A 75 -11.82 -22.72 -12.69
N PHE A 76 -12.86 -22.65 -11.88
CA PHE A 76 -12.82 -22.94 -10.45
C PHE A 76 -14.10 -23.64 -9.99
N PRO A 77 -14.08 -24.46 -8.92
CA PRO A 77 -15.27 -25.10 -8.40
C PRO A 77 -16.19 -24.04 -7.78
N ARG A 78 -17.46 -24.04 -8.20
CA ARG A 78 -18.48 -23.19 -7.57
C ARG A 78 -18.94 -23.82 -6.26
N ARG A 79 -18.28 -23.49 -5.16
CA ARG A 79 -18.66 -23.90 -3.81
C ARG A 79 -19.31 -22.70 -3.11
N VAL A 80 -20.46 -22.93 -2.48
CA VAL A 80 -21.09 -21.93 -1.62
C VAL A 80 -20.38 -21.96 -0.28
N PRO A 81 -20.05 -20.79 0.33
CA PRO A 81 -19.44 -20.77 1.65
C PRO A 81 -20.36 -21.39 2.70
N ASP A 82 -19.98 -22.52 3.23
CA ASP A 82 -20.67 -23.17 4.37
C ASP A 82 -20.01 -22.68 5.65
N GLY A 83 -20.29 -21.41 6.03
CA GLY A 83 -19.92 -20.81 7.29
C GLY A 83 -18.43 -20.95 7.65
N LEU A 84 -17.53 -20.26 6.97
CA LEU A 84 -16.14 -20.11 7.42
C LEU A 84 -16.13 -19.50 8.82
N ARG A 85 -15.96 -20.36 9.85
CA ARG A 85 -16.06 -19.98 11.27
C ARG A 85 -14.74 -19.53 11.89
N SER A 86 -13.61 -19.78 11.23
CA SER A 86 -12.29 -19.40 11.71
C SER A 86 -11.60 -18.50 10.67
N ARG A 87 -11.12 -17.35 11.10
CA ARG A 87 -10.30 -16.47 10.26
C ARG A 87 -8.95 -17.14 10.01
N THR A 88 -8.72 -17.52 8.76
CA THR A 88 -7.48 -18.17 8.35
C THR A 88 -6.33 -17.13 8.26
N PRO A 89 -5.06 -17.58 8.16
CA PRO A 89 -3.94 -16.70 7.84
C PRO A 89 -4.17 -15.92 6.53
N GLU A 90 -4.82 -16.53 5.54
CA GLU A 90 -5.17 -15.91 4.26
C GLU A 90 -6.18 -14.78 4.44
N TYR A 91 -7.23 -15.00 5.24
CA TYR A 91 -8.19 -13.94 5.58
C TYR A 91 -7.49 -12.78 6.26
N TRP A 92 -6.69 -13.08 7.29
CA TRP A 92 -5.97 -12.05 8.03
C TRP A 92 -5.03 -11.24 7.13
N ALA A 93 -4.30 -11.92 6.25
CA ALA A 93 -3.37 -11.27 5.34
C ALA A 93 -4.08 -10.26 4.41
N GLY A 94 -5.20 -10.65 3.81
CA GLY A 94 -6.01 -9.74 2.99
C GLY A 94 -6.59 -8.59 3.80
N TRP A 95 -7.13 -8.89 4.99
CA TRP A 95 -7.71 -7.92 5.93
C TRP A 95 -6.68 -6.87 6.38
N ALA A 96 -5.51 -7.30 6.82
CA ALA A 96 -4.45 -6.42 7.29
C ALA A 96 -3.85 -5.60 6.14
N LEU A 97 -3.70 -6.22 4.95
CA LEU A 97 -3.18 -5.54 3.77
C LEU A 97 -4.12 -4.44 3.27
N ALA A 98 -5.44 -4.65 3.29
CA ALA A 98 -6.41 -3.61 2.93
C ALA A 98 -6.27 -2.38 3.84
N GLN A 99 -6.06 -2.58 5.14
CA GLN A 99 -5.83 -1.48 6.06
C GLN A 99 -4.52 -0.75 5.80
N TYR A 100 -3.43 -1.48 5.55
CA TYR A 100 -2.15 -0.88 5.22
C TYR A 100 -2.22 -0.08 3.91
N GLN A 101 -2.85 -0.64 2.89
CA GLN A 101 -3.11 0.03 1.61
C GLN A 101 -3.86 1.34 1.81
N TRP A 102 -4.97 1.31 2.56
CA TRP A 102 -5.73 2.52 2.89
C TRP A 102 -4.90 3.53 3.67
N TYR A 103 -4.12 3.05 4.64
CA TYR A 103 -3.32 3.89 5.53
C TYR A 103 -2.21 4.62 4.80
N ARG A 104 -1.51 3.96 3.87
CA ARG A 104 -0.36 4.50 3.14
C ARG A 104 -0.70 5.06 1.76
N GLY A 105 -1.81 4.64 1.16
CA GLY A 105 -2.22 5.08 -0.17
C GLY A 105 -1.44 4.42 -1.32
N PHE A 106 -0.69 3.35 -1.06
CA PHE A 106 -0.05 2.56 -2.10
C PHE A 106 -1.07 1.86 -3.00
N SER A 107 -0.71 1.57 -4.23
CA SER A 107 -1.35 0.50 -4.99
C SER A 107 -0.91 -0.87 -4.44
N PHE A 108 -1.71 -1.90 -4.69
CA PHE A 108 -1.33 -3.27 -4.29
C PHE A 108 -0.08 -3.77 -5.03
N ALA A 109 0.15 -3.31 -6.26
CA ALA A 109 1.36 -3.66 -7.01
C ALA A 109 2.63 -3.05 -6.39
N GLU A 110 2.56 -1.82 -5.87
CA GLU A 110 3.67 -1.22 -5.13
C GLU A 110 3.95 -1.98 -3.84
N ILE A 111 2.90 -2.43 -3.12
CA ILE A 111 3.10 -3.22 -1.89
C ILE A 111 3.75 -4.57 -2.23
N GLU A 112 3.32 -5.23 -3.31
CA GLU A 112 3.87 -6.52 -3.73
C GLU A 112 5.38 -6.46 -4.00
N ASP A 113 5.93 -5.31 -4.46
CA ASP A 113 7.37 -5.15 -4.72
C ASP A 113 8.23 -5.27 -3.45
N PHE A 114 7.74 -4.77 -2.31
CA PHE A 114 8.50 -4.82 -1.05
C PHE A 114 7.94 -5.79 0.01
N ALA A 115 6.70 -6.23 -0.15
CA ALA A 115 6.02 -7.15 0.75
C ALA A 115 5.09 -8.08 -0.05
N PRO A 116 5.63 -9.13 -0.70
CA PRO A 116 4.83 -10.10 -1.43
C PRO A 116 3.75 -10.74 -0.56
N MET A 117 2.56 -10.97 -1.13
CA MET A 117 1.42 -11.55 -0.41
C MET A 117 1.76 -12.90 0.24
N THR A 118 2.59 -13.69 -0.43
CA THR A 118 3.09 -14.97 0.10
C THR A 118 3.99 -14.83 1.33
N GLU A 119 4.61 -13.66 1.51
CA GLU A 119 5.37 -13.34 2.72
C GLU A 119 4.47 -12.69 3.78
N ILE A 120 3.46 -11.91 3.38
CA ILE A 120 2.49 -11.32 4.30
C ILE A 120 1.73 -12.40 5.07
N VAL A 121 1.28 -13.46 4.39
CA VAL A 121 0.54 -14.55 5.05
C VAL A 121 1.37 -15.24 6.14
N LYS A 122 2.69 -15.31 5.99
CA LYS A 122 3.61 -15.87 7.00
C LYS A 122 3.74 -14.99 8.25
N LEU A 123 3.39 -13.71 8.14
CA LEU A 123 3.36 -12.78 9.27
C LEU A 123 2.14 -12.98 10.17
N TYR A 124 1.20 -13.86 9.81
CA TYR A 124 0.04 -14.15 10.66
C TYR A 124 0.46 -14.37 12.12
N SER A 125 1.40 -15.27 12.37
CA SER A 125 2.03 -15.37 13.68
C SER A 125 3.36 -14.61 13.69
N PRO A 126 3.59 -13.67 14.62
CA PRO A 126 2.73 -13.31 15.75
C PRO A 126 1.77 -12.14 15.53
N TYR A 127 1.73 -11.50 14.35
CA TYR A 127 1.09 -10.20 14.14
C TYR A 127 -0.44 -10.21 14.29
N HIS A 128 -1.11 -11.37 14.18
CA HIS A 128 -2.56 -11.45 14.40
C HIS A 128 -2.98 -11.20 15.86
N GLU A 129 -2.06 -11.38 16.80
CA GLU A 129 -2.26 -11.10 18.23
C GLU A 129 -1.77 -9.72 18.65
N MET A 130 -1.06 -9.02 17.75
CA MET A 130 -0.48 -7.71 18.01
C MET A 130 -1.40 -6.59 17.52
N SER A 131 -1.07 -5.36 17.91
CA SER A 131 -1.70 -4.19 17.30
C SER A 131 -1.43 -4.18 15.79
N ILE A 132 -2.43 -3.80 15.02
CA ILE A 132 -2.29 -3.65 13.55
C ILE A 132 -1.18 -2.65 13.19
N LEU A 133 -0.84 -1.73 14.08
CA LEU A 133 0.25 -0.79 13.89
C LEU A 133 1.60 -1.50 13.82
N ALA A 134 1.80 -2.59 14.57
CA ALA A 134 3.03 -3.38 14.51
C ALA A 134 3.22 -4.03 13.12
N PHE A 135 2.12 -4.48 12.50
CA PHE A 135 2.15 -4.94 11.11
C PHE A 135 2.51 -3.82 10.14
N HIS A 136 1.95 -2.60 10.33
CA HIS A 136 2.30 -1.43 9.52
C HIS A 136 3.78 -1.08 9.63
N GLU A 137 4.33 -1.09 10.84
CA GLU A 137 5.75 -0.81 11.09
C GLU A 137 6.67 -1.82 10.38
N GLU A 138 6.30 -3.10 10.39
CA GLU A 138 7.04 -4.14 9.67
C GLU A 138 7.03 -3.91 8.15
N LEU A 139 5.86 -3.57 7.58
CA LEU A 139 5.78 -3.27 6.15
C LEU A 139 6.53 -1.97 5.79
N ASP A 140 6.45 -0.96 6.63
CA ASP A 140 7.22 0.28 6.49
C ASP A 140 8.73 0.03 6.54
N ARG A 141 9.17 -0.88 7.42
CA ARG A 141 10.57 -1.31 7.49
C ARG A 141 11.01 -1.99 6.19
N ARG A 142 10.18 -2.90 5.65
CA ARG A 142 10.44 -3.55 4.36
C ARG A 142 10.51 -2.54 3.21
N TYR A 143 9.57 -1.60 3.17
CA TYR A 143 9.59 -0.52 2.19
C TYR A 143 10.91 0.26 2.24
N ARG A 144 11.36 0.69 3.42
CA ARG A 144 12.62 1.45 3.59
C ARG A 144 13.86 0.63 3.17
N LEU A 145 13.86 -0.67 3.42
CA LEU A 145 14.94 -1.55 2.96
C LEU A 145 14.97 -1.68 1.44
N ARG A 146 13.80 -1.76 0.82
CA ARG A 146 13.66 -1.86 -0.64
C ARG A 146 13.92 -0.52 -1.34
N HIS A 147 13.52 0.59 -0.71
CA HIS A 147 13.66 1.96 -1.19
C HIS A 147 14.51 2.78 -0.21
N PRO A 148 15.84 2.62 -0.21
CA PRO A 148 16.73 3.29 0.77
C PRO A 148 16.80 4.79 0.54
N GLU A 149 16.55 5.26 -0.67
CA GLU A 149 16.53 6.69 -0.99
C GLU A 149 15.11 7.27 -0.85
N THR A 150 15.03 8.56 -0.56
CA THR A 150 13.75 9.28 -0.57
C THR A 150 13.38 9.70 -1.97
N ARG A 151 12.09 9.94 -2.24
CA ARG A 151 11.60 10.46 -3.52
C ARG A 151 12.30 11.76 -3.91
N LEU A 152 12.49 12.67 -2.94
CA LEU A 152 13.24 13.91 -3.15
C LEU A 152 14.65 13.63 -3.66
N LYS A 153 15.37 12.68 -3.05
CA LYS A 153 16.75 12.34 -3.43
C LYS A 153 16.82 11.70 -4.81
N GLU A 154 15.89 10.79 -5.10
CA GLU A 154 15.78 10.15 -6.42
C GLU A 154 15.54 11.20 -7.52
N LEU A 155 14.55 12.08 -7.34
CA LEU A 155 14.22 13.13 -8.31
C LEU A 155 15.36 14.14 -8.49
N ARG A 156 16.03 14.54 -7.40
CA ARG A 156 17.20 15.42 -7.49
C ARG A 156 18.34 14.80 -8.29
N LYS A 157 18.65 13.51 -8.05
CA LYS A 157 19.66 12.77 -8.80
C LYS A 157 19.28 12.63 -10.27
N ALA A 158 18.02 12.32 -10.56
CA ALA A 158 17.51 12.23 -11.93
C ALA A 158 17.60 13.56 -12.67
N ALA A 159 17.41 14.70 -11.97
CA ALA A 159 17.62 16.03 -12.50
C ALA A 159 19.11 16.44 -12.61
N GLY A 160 20.04 15.60 -12.15
CA GLY A 160 21.49 15.88 -12.18
C GLY A 160 21.94 16.97 -11.20
N LEU A 161 21.12 17.33 -10.21
CA LEU A 161 21.39 18.43 -9.29
C LEU A 161 22.12 17.96 -8.04
N THR A 162 23.07 18.77 -7.58
CA THR A 162 23.60 18.69 -6.21
C THR A 162 22.56 19.21 -5.20
N ARG A 163 22.78 18.97 -3.90
CA ARG A 163 21.91 19.54 -2.85
C ARG A 163 21.92 21.06 -2.87
N ASP A 164 23.07 21.66 -3.08
CA ASP A 164 23.24 23.12 -3.07
C ASP A 164 22.57 23.76 -4.30
N GLU A 165 22.67 23.16 -5.46
CA GLU A 165 21.98 23.63 -6.66
C GLU A 165 20.45 23.55 -6.50
N LEU A 166 19.92 22.42 -5.97
CA LEU A 166 18.50 22.30 -5.67
C LEU A 166 18.07 23.33 -4.58
N ALA A 167 18.90 23.55 -3.57
CA ALA A 167 18.63 24.51 -2.51
C ALA A 167 18.52 25.94 -3.07
N ALA A 168 19.44 26.31 -3.93
CA ALA A 168 19.44 27.62 -4.61
C ALA A 168 18.21 27.77 -5.52
N ALA A 169 17.91 26.77 -6.35
CA ALA A 169 16.78 26.78 -7.27
C ALA A 169 15.42 26.86 -6.52
N ALA A 170 15.28 26.10 -5.44
CA ALA A 170 14.06 26.07 -4.63
C ALA A 170 14.00 27.18 -3.55
N GLN A 171 15.05 28.00 -3.42
CA GLN A 171 15.17 29.04 -2.39
C GLN A 171 14.94 28.50 -0.96
N VAL A 172 15.57 27.37 -0.65
CA VAL A 172 15.57 26.72 0.67
C VAL A 172 17.01 26.48 1.12
N SER A 173 17.22 26.12 2.39
CA SER A 173 18.58 25.76 2.84
C SER A 173 18.98 24.35 2.40
N SER A 174 20.24 24.14 2.05
CA SER A 174 20.78 22.82 1.73
C SER A 174 20.64 21.85 2.92
N ARG A 175 20.73 22.36 4.15
CA ARG A 175 20.47 21.59 5.38
C ARG A 175 19.03 21.06 5.43
N LEU A 176 18.04 21.82 4.95
CA LEU A 176 16.65 21.37 4.91
C LEU A 176 16.48 20.21 3.93
N ILE A 177 17.11 20.29 2.74
CA ILE A 177 17.12 19.21 1.77
C ILE A 177 17.77 17.96 2.36
N GLU A 178 18.92 18.11 3.01
CA GLU A 178 19.62 17.02 3.70
C GLU A 178 18.71 16.33 4.74
N GLN A 179 17.99 17.11 5.56
CA GLN A 179 17.08 16.58 6.56
C GLN A 179 15.94 15.74 5.94
N TYR A 180 15.39 16.20 4.81
CA TYR A 180 14.38 15.44 4.06
C TYR A 180 14.97 14.16 3.44
N GLU A 181 16.12 14.25 2.78
CA GLU A 181 16.78 13.11 2.15
C GLU A 181 17.24 12.04 3.15
N GLN A 182 17.51 12.42 4.39
CA GLN A 182 17.88 11.52 5.48
C GLN A 182 16.67 11.08 6.32
N ARG A 183 15.45 11.42 5.92
CA ARG A 183 14.21 11.16 6.68
C ARG A 183 14.22 11.68 8.12
N ARG A 184 15.12 12.64 8.45
CA ARG A 184 15.16 13.32 9.74
C ARG A 184 14.00 14.31 9.90
N ARG A 185 13.42 14.73 8.78
CA ARG A 185 12.23 15.58 8.72
C ARG A 185 11.29 15.05 7.65
N ASP A 186 10.01 15.02 7.97
CA ASP A 186 8.98 14.59 7.03
C ASP A 186 8.73 15.69 5.98
N ILE A 187 8.97 15.39 4.71
CA ILE A 187 8.71 16.31 3.61
C ILE A 187 7.20 16.55 3.45
N ASN A 188 6.35 15.57 3.76
CA ASN A 188 4.89 15.70 3.68
C ASN A 188 4.33 16.70 4.70
N ALA A 189 5.07 16.95 5.79
CA ALA A 189 4.75 17.96 6.81
C ALA A 189 5.41 19.32 6.52
N SER A 190 6.01 19.50 5.33
CA SER A 190 6.59 20.78 4.95
C SER A 190 5.51 21.83 4.70
N ARG A 191 5.92 23.11 4.75
CA ARG A 191 5.02 24.18 4.32
C ARG A 191 4.72 24.04 2.84
N ALA A 192 3.49 24.32 2.43
CA ALA A 192 3.05 24.18 1.04
C ALA A 192 3.92 24.98 0.05
N ASP A 193 4.40 26.18 0.43
CA ASP A 193 5.26 27.00 -0.41
C ASP A 193 6.64 26.35 -0.63
N VAL A 194 7.20 25.68 0.37
CA VAL A 194 8.46 24.94 0.26
C VAL A 194 8.27 23.72 -0.65
N PHE A 195 7.19 22.97 -0.46
CA PHE A 195 6.86 21.79 -1.24
C PHE A 195 6.70 22.11 -2.73
N LEU A 196 5.96 23.20 -3.05
CA LEU A 196 5.76 23.66 -4.41
C LEU A 196 7.06 24.16 -5.05
N ARG A 197 7.90 24.91 -4.33
CA ARG A 197 9.20 25.36 -4.86
C ARG A 197 10.14 24.22 -5.17
N LEU A 198 10.16 23.16 -4.34
CA LEU A 198 10.93 21.95 -4.61
C LEU A 198 10.43 21.24 -5.86
N SER A 199 9.11 21.07 -6.03
CA SER A 199 8.55 20.44 -7.24
C SER A 199 8.84 21.26 -8.52
N GLN A 200 8.76 22.59 -8.45
CA GLN A 200 9.10 23.47 -9.56
C GLN A 200 10.58 23.40 -9.93
N ALA A 201 11.48 23.42 -8.92
CA ALA A 201 12.91 23.32 -9.13
C ALA A 201 13.33 21.96 -9.74
N LEU A 202 12.58 20.90 -9.44
CA LEU A 202 12.79 19.56 -9.98
C LEU A 202 12.00 19.30 -11.27
N ASN A 203 11.19 20.27 -11.72
CA ASN A 203 10.28 20.14 -12.87
C ASN A 203 9.44 18.86 -12.82
N CYS A 204 8.85 18.55 -11.65
CA CYS A 204 8.03 17.37 -11.44
C CYS A 204 6.64 17.73 -10.90
N ASP A 205 5.69 16.79 -11.02
CA ASP A 205 4.41 16.91 -10.34
C ASP A 205 4.65 16.93 -8.82
N PRO A 206 4.03 17.85 -8.05
CA PRO A 206 4.11 17.84 -6.60
C PRO A 206 3.79 16.48 -5.98
N ALA A 207 2.85 15.73 -6.56
CA ALA A 207 2.52 14.37 -6.08
C ALA A 207 3.72 13.41 -6.12
N ALA A 208 4.67 13.60 -7.03
CA ALA A 208 5.88 12.78 -7.13
C ALA A 208 6.83 12.93 -5.93
N LEU A 209 6.72 14.04 -5.19
CA LEU A 209 7.51 14.29 -3.97
C LEU A 209 6.90 13.68 -2.69
N ILE A 210 5.66 13.18 -2.76
CA ILE A 210 4.98 12.63 -1.59
C ILE A 210 5.68 11.32 -1.17
N GLU A 211 6.13 11.28 0.07
CA GLU A 211 6.65 10.07 0.69
C GLU A 211 5.50 9.27 1.30
N CYS A 212 5.27 8.06 0.79
CA CYS A 212 4.22 7.18 1.33
C CYS A 212 4.58 6.67 2.72
N VAL A 213 5.88 6.43 2.97
CA VAL A 213 6.42 6.05 4.27
C VAL A 213 7.37 7.15 4.74
N GLY A 214 6.88 8.01 5.62
CA GLY A 214 7.63 9.12 6.21
C GLY A 214 8.58 8.65 7.33
N ARG A 215 8.92 9.60 8.21
CA ARG A 215 9.73 9.37 9.41
C ARG A 215 9.10 8.32 10.31
N GLU A 216 9.92 7.50 10.99
CA GLU A 216 9.47 6.71 12.14
C GLU A 216 8.91 7.69 13.19
N GLU A 217 7.64 7.50 13.54
CA GLU A 217 7.11 8.11 14.75
C GLU A 217 7.75 7.32 15.90
N ASN A 218 8.86 7.87 16.45
CA ASN A 218 9.42 7.35 17.68
C ASN A 218 8.29 7.44 18.73
N GLY A 219 7.75 6.28 19.10
CA GLY A 219 6.76 6.16 20.15
C GLY A 219 7.30 6.84 21.43
N HIS A 220 6.52 7.73 21.91
CA HIS A 220 6.64 8.26 23.29
C HIS A 220 5.71 7.45 24.15
#